data_1af52d90c67ba4904295adacc5347703
#
_entry.id   1af52d90c67ba4904295adacc5347703
#
_cell.length_a   1.000
_cell.length_b   1.000
_cell.length_c   1.000
_cell.angle_alpha   90.00
_cell.angle_beta   90.00
_cell.angle_gamma   90.00
#
_symmetry.space_group_name_H-M   'P 1'
#
loop_
_entity.id
_entity.type
_entity.pdbx_description
1 polymer ?
#
loop_
_entity_poly.entity_id
_entity_poly.type
_entity_poly.pdbx_seq_one_letter_code
_entity_poly.pdbx_strand_id
1 'polypeptide(L)'
;MKYLNIILLLLSFNLNAQAWITDDDFESKINEKQAFGDNQNKPVIVEFYAKFNDANKFDQWSELKDVIYYRADIAVCSAAKKKYKVRMAPTLIIFKNGIKETVFKAGLDLTLPADLSDIQEAINEVNQASQF
;
A
#
# COMPACT_ATOMS: atom_id res chain seq x y z
N MET A 1 -1.33 23.59 -33.88
CA MET A 1 -0.54 23.73 -32.67
C MET A 1 -1.32 23.89 -31.38
N LYS A 2 -2.61 24.17 -31.43
CA LYS A 2 -3.49 24.23 -30.26
C LYS A 2 -3.76 22.83 -29.64
N TYR A 3 -3.53 21.77 -30.38
CA TYR A 3 -3.83 20.40 -29.95
C TYR A 3 -2.69 19.75 -29.17
N LEU A 4 -1.46 20.22 -29.33
CA LEU A 4 -0.30 19.69 -28.62
C LEU A 4 -0.35 19.99 -27.11
N ASN A 5 -0.88 21.15 -26.75
CA ASN A 5 -1.01 21.58 -25.36
C ASN A 5 -2.08 20.79 -24.60
N ILE A 6 -3.13 20.36 -25.29
CA ILE A 6 -4.22 19.56 -24.70
C ILE A 6 -3.75 18.14 -24.41
N ILE A 7 -2.93 17.56 -25.28
CA ILE A 7 -2.36 16.22 -25.11
C ILE A 7 -1.40 16.20 -23.90
N LEU A 8 -0.60 17.25 -23.75
CA LEU A 8 0.33 17.36 -22.63
C LEU A 8 -0.40 17.49 -21.28
N LEU A 9 -1.56 18.16 -21.26
CA LEU A 9 -2.38 18.31 -20.07
C LEU A 9 -3.03 16.99 -19.65
N LEU A 10 -3.41 16.15 -20.60
CA LEU A 10 -4.01 14.83 -20.34
C LEU A 10 -3.00 13.82 -19.77
N LEU A 11 -1.71 13.96 -20.10
CA LEU A 11 -0.65 13.12 -19.57
C LEU A 11 -0.29 13.43 -18.11
N SER A 12 -0.63 14.61 -17.62
CA SER A 12 -0.28 15.02 -16.27
C SER A 12 -1.24 14.53 -15.18
N PHE A 13 -2.40 13.96 -15.56
CA PHE A 13 -3.41 13.51 -14.60
C PHE A 13 -3.23 12.07 -14.09
N ASN A 14 -2.29 11.29 -14.67
CA ASN A 14 -2.15 9.87 -14.36
C ASN A 14 -0.99 9.51 -13.45
N LEU A 15 -0.28 10.48 -12.89
CA LEU A 15 0.95 10.23 -12.14
C LEU A 15 0.74 9.74 -10.70
N ASN A 16 -0.51 9.75 -10.19
CA ASN A 16 -0.79 9.40 -8.80
C ASN A 16 -1.96 8.42 -8.64
N ALA A 17 -2.16 7.54 -9.63
CA ALA A 17 -3.20 6.51 -9.52
C ALA A 17 -2.77 5.44 -8.54
N GLN A 18 -3.62 5.17 -7.55
CA GLN A 18 -3.44 4.09 -6.59
C GLN A 18 -3.43 2.73 -7.31
N ALA A 19 -2.41 1.91 -7.04
CA ALA A 19 -2.34 0.56 -7.57
C ALA A 19 -3.18 -0.41 -6.72
N TRP A 20 -4.07 -1.14 -7.38
CA TRP A 20 -4.90 -2.16 -6.77
C TRP A 20 -4.27 -3.54 -6.94
N ILE A 21 -4.50 -4.40 -5.97
CA ILE A 21 -3.99 -5.76 -5.91
C ILE A 21 -5.18 -6.71 -5.79
N THR A 22 -5.08 -7.90 -6.37
CA THR A 22 -6.13 -8.94 -6.32
C THR A 22 -5.56 -10.20 -5.67
N ASP A 23 -6.43 -11.19 -5.38
CA ASP A 23 -5.98 -12.49 -4.85
C ASP A 23 -5.00 -13.19 -5.81
N ASP A 24 -5.22 -13.04 -7.13
CA ASP A 24 -4.39 -13.69 -8.15
C ASP A 24 -2.94 -13.19 -8.15
N ASP A 25 -2.73 -11.90 -7.89
CA ASP A 25 -1.39 -11.30 -7.92
C ASP A 25 -0.85 -10.93 -6.52
N PHE A 26 -1.59 -11.23 -5.46
CA PHE A 26 -1.25 -10.79 -4.11
C PHE A 26 0.15 -11.29 -3.69
N GLU A 27 0.39 -12.59 -3.76
CA GLU A 27 1.65 -13.18 -3.32
C GLU A 27 2.84 -12.69 -4.16
N SER A 28 2.65 -12.55 -5.47
CA SER A 28 3.71 -12.03 -6.34
C SER A 28 4.02 -10.56 -6.05
N LYS A 29 3.00 -9.76 -5.75
CA LYS A 29 3.17 -8.33 -5.49
C LYS A 29 3.87 -8.05 -4.16
N ILE A 30 3.55 -8.79 -3.10
CA ILE A 30 4.22 -8.59 -1.80
C ILE A 30 5.66 -9.11 -1.81
N ASN A 31 6.01 -9.97 -2.78
CA ASN A 31 7.36 -10.47 -2.99
C ASN A 31 8.11 -9.74 -4.10
N GLU A 32 7.53 -8.66 -4.64
CA GLU A 32 8.06 -7.99 -5.81
C GLU A 32 9.44 -7.39 -5.52
N LYS A 33 10.42 -7.86 -6.29
CA LYS A 33 11.75 -7.26 -6.32
C LYS A 33 11.80 -6.35 -7.53
N GLN A 34 12.15 -5.09 -7.33
CA GLN A 34 12.34 -4.19 -8.46
C GLN A 34 13.55 -4.66 -9.28
N ALA A 35 13.30 -4.88 -10.57
CA ALA A 35 14.29 -5.47 -11.47
C ALA A 35 15.47 -4.54 -11.79
N PHE A 36 15.34 -3.24 -11.52
CA PHE A 36 16.35 -2.24 -11.90
C PHE A 36 16.53 -1.21 -10.79
N GLY A 37 17.81 -1.01 -10.38
CA GLY A 37 18.22 0.06 -9.50
C GLY A 37 18.42 -0.32 -8.04
N ASP A 38 18.72 0.67 -7.24
CA ASP A 38 19.15 0.55 -5.85
C ASP A 38 18.03 0.18 -4.88
N ASN A 39 16.81 -0.05 -5.38
CA ASN A 39 15.62 -0.21 -4.57
C ASN A 39 15.09 -1.65 -4.57
N GLN A 40 15.97 -2.63 -4.72
CA GLN A 40 15.60 -4.02 -4.94
C GLN A 40 14.86 -4.69 -3.78
N ASN A 41 14.83 -4.06 -2.60
CA ASN A 41 14.26 -4.65 -1.40
C ASN A 41 13.37 -3.69 -0.62
N LYS A 42 12.63 -2.84 -1.32
CA LYS A 42 11.65 -1.99 -0.63
C LYS A 42 10.56 -2.83 0.01
N PRO A 43 10.16 -2.52 1.24
CA PRO A 43 8.99 -3.13 1.82
C PRO A 43 7.74 -2.77 1.02
N VAL A 44 6.71 -3.59 1.15
CA VAL A 44 5.43 -3.41 0.48
C VAL A 44 4.37 -3.19 1.56
N ILE A 45 3.60 -2.13 1.44
CA ILE A 45 2.39 -1.94 2.25
C ILE A 45 1.19 -2.37 1.42
N VAL A 46 0.33 -3.18 2.02
CA VAL A 46 -1.01 -3.44 1.49
C VAL A 46 -2.02 -2.85 2.44
N GLU A 47 -2.81 -1.91 1.94
CA GLU A 47 -3.97 -1.38 2.65
C GLU A 47 -5.19 -2.24 2.30
N PHE A 48 -5.73 -2.96 3.28
CA PHE A 48 -7.00 -3.66 3.12
C PHE A 48 -8.12 -2.65 3.28
N TYR A 49 -8.87 -2.47 2.22
CA TYR A 49 -9.83 -1.40 2.01
C TYR A 49 -11.24 -1.95 1.95
N ALA A 50 -12.20 -1.25 2.55
CA ALA A 50 -13.62 -1.54 2.43
C ALA A 50 -14.34 -0.34 1.83
N LYS A 51 -15.13 -0.61 0.81
CA LYS A 51 -15.87 0.43 0.10
C LYS A 51 -16.83 1.20 1.03
N PHE A 52 -17.44 0.51 1.99
CA PHE A 52 -18.34 1.14 2.95
C PHE A 52 -17.62 2.12 3.89
N ASN A 53 -16.30 2.02 4.02
CA ASN A 53 -15.49 2.89 4.89
C ASN A 53 -14.47 3.72 4.09
N ASP A 54 -14.82 4.07 2.87
CA ASP A 54 -13.94 4.83 1.97
C ASP A 54 -13.46 6.15 2.58
N ALA A 55 -14.28 6.79 3.40
CA ALA A 55 -13.93 8.05 4.04
C ALA A 55 -12.70 7.95 4.97
N ASN A 56 -12.43 6.77 5.51
CA ASN A 56 -11.33 6.53 6.45
C ASN A 56 -10.13 5.80 5.82
N LYS A 57 -10.11 5.67 4.49
CA LYS A 57 -8.94 5.11 3.81
C LYS A 57 -7.72 6.01 4.04
N PHE A 58 -6.55 5.41 3.94
CA PHE A 58 -5.31 6.17 4.09
C PHE A 58 -5.00 6.94 2.80
N ASP A 59 -5.26 8.25 2.82
CA ASP A 59 -5.11 9.12 1.64
C ASP A 59 -3.68 9.57 1.39
N GLN A 60 -2.84 9.57 2.43
CA GLN A 60 -1.48 10.11 2.38
C GLN A 60 -0.44 9.10 1.91
N TRP A 61 -0.88 8.00 1.29
CA TRP A 61 0.01 6.94 0.82
C TRP A 61 1.08 7.45 -0.15
N SER A 62 0.76 8.45 -0.98
CA SER A 62 1.71 9.03 -1.95
C SER A 62 2.83 9.84 -1.30
N GLU A 63 2.66 10.22 -0.04
CA GLU A 63 3.68 10.94 0.73
C GLU A 63 4.65 10.01 1.45
N LEU A 64 4.38 8.71 1.46
CA LEU A 64 5.29 7.71 2.04
C LEU A 64 6.52 7.51 1.14
N LYS A 65 7.68 7.33 1.78
CA LYS A 65 8.97 7.17 1.09
C LYS A 65 9.54 5.78 1.36
N ASP A 66 10.27 5.25 0.36
CA ASP A 66 11.01 3.99 0.46
C ASP A 66 10.11 2.77 0.70
N VAL A 67 8.93 2.78 0.10
CA VAL A 67 7.93 1.73 0.22
C VAL A 67 7.13 1.65 -1.08
N ILE A 68 6.65 0.45 -1.40
CA ILE A 68 5.68 0.21 -2.47
C ILE A 68 4.30 0.09 -1.81
N TYR A 69 3.29 0.76 -2.35
CA TYR A 69 1.97 0.80 -1.74
C TYR A 69 0.91 0.23 -2.66
N TYR A 70 0.15 -0.75 -2.16
CA TYR A 70 -1.00 -1.31 -2.85
C TYR A 70 -2.25 -1.23 -1.99
N ARG A 71 -3.40 -1.20 -2.63
CA ARG A 71 -4.71 -1.27 -1.96
C ARG A 71 -5.44 -2.53 -2.39
N ALA A 72 -5.98 -3.26 -1.41
CA ALA A 72 -6.72 -4.50 -1.61
C ALA A 72 -8.14 -4.32 -1.13
N ASP A 73 -9.11 -4.44 -2.03
CA ASP A 73 -10.53 -4.42 -1.65
C ASP A 73 -10.87 -5.75 -0.97
N ILE A 74 -11.33 -5.69 0.27
CA ILE A 74 -11.66 -6.90 1.05
C ILE A 74 -12.80 -7.72 0.43
N ALA A 75 -13.64 -7.11 -0.40
CA ALA A 75 -14.69 -7.82 -1.12
C ALA A 75 -14.12 -8.63 -2.30
N VAL A 76 -12.99 -8.22 -2.86
CA VAL A 76 -12.32 -8.85 -3.99
C VAL A 76 -11.20 -9.79 -3.52
N CYS A 77 -10.47 -9.41 -2.48
CA CYS A 77 -9.32 -10.13 -1.96
C CYS A 77 -9.71 -11.02 -0.76
N SER A 78 -10.72 -11.86 -0.92
CA SER A 78 -11.22 -12.70 0.17
C SER A 78 -10.20 -13.72 0.67
N ALA A 79 -9.38 -14.26 -0.21
CA ALA A 79 -8.33 -15.22 0.15
C ALA A 79 -7.21 -14.54 0.97
N ALA A 80 -6.74 -13.37 0.54
CA ALA A 80 -5.73 -12.62 1.26
C ALA A 80 -6.27 -12.14 2.61
N LYS A 81 -7.50 -11.65 2.64
CA LYS A 81 -8.18 -11.24 3.87
C LYS A 81 -8.17 -12.37 4.91
N LYS A 82 -8.50 -13.58 4.49
CA LYS A 82 -8.54 -14.75 5.35
C LYS A 82 -7.13 -15.17 5.79
N LYS A 83 -6.19 -15.22 4.87
CA LYS A 83 -4.81 -15.63 5.14
C LYS A 83 -4.15 -14.75 6.19
N TYR A 84 -4.32 -13.44 6.08
CA TYR A 84 -3.70 -12.48 6.99
C TYR A 84 -4.63 -12.03 8.12
N LYS A 85 -5.77 -12.69 8.28
CA LYS A 85 -6.72 -12.49 9.38
C LYS A 85 -7.18 -11.04 9.51
N VAL A 86 -7.47 -10.41 8.38
CA VAL A 86 -7.96 -9.04 8.33
C VAL A 86 -9.44 -9.02 8.66
N ARG A 87 -9.81 -8.30 9.72
CA ARG A 87 -11.21 -8.19 10.19
C ARG A 87 -11.75 -6.78 10.10
N MET A 88 -10.86 -5.80 10.10
CA MET A 88 -11.23 -4.39 10.07
C MET A 88 -10.64 -3.72 8.84
N ALA A 89 -11.30 -2.71 8.32
CA ALA A 89 -10.77 -1.89 7.25
C ALA A 89 -10.91 -0.41 7.67
N PRO A 90 -9.87 0.40 7.51
CA PRO A 90 -8.59 0.06 6.89
C PRO A 90 -7.66 -0.75 7.81
N THR A 91 -6.91 -1.66 7.21
CA THR A 91 -5.79 -2.35 7.86
C THR A 91 -4.59 -2.24 6.93
N LEU A 92 -3.48 -1.72 7.44
CA LEU A 92 -2.22 -1.63 6.69
C LEU A 92 -1.28 -2.72 7.19
N ILE A 93 -0.77 -3.53 6.28
CA ILE A 93 0.25 -4.53 6.59
C ILE A 93 1.51 -4.18 5.83
N ILE A 94 2.63 -4.09 6.55
CA ILE A 94 3.95 -3.92 5.94
C ILE A 94 4.57 -5.30 5.77
N PHE A 95 4.91 -5.63 4.52
CA PHE A 95 5.60 -6.88 4.16
C PHE A 95 7.03 -6.57 3.75
N LYS A 96 7.95 -7.45 4.14
CA LYS A 96 9.34 -7.44 3.66
C LYS A 96 9.66 -8.82 3.14
N ASN A 97 10.00 -8.91 1.85
CA ASN A 97 10.25 -10.19 1.17
C ASN A 97 9.10 -11.19 1.35
N GLY A 98 7.86 -10.69 1.29
CA GLY A 98 6.66 -11.49 1.45
C GLY A 98 6.30 -11.85 2.89
N ILE A 99 7.07 -11.41 3.86
CA ILE A 99 6.85 -11.70 5.29
C ILE A 99 6.20 -10.49 5.97
N LYS A 100 5.13 -10.74 6.71
CA LYS A 100 4.42 -9.73 7.48
C LYS A 100 5.30 -9.24 8.64
N GLU A 101 5.61 -7.94 8.64
CA GLU A 101 6.46 -7.33 9.65
C GLU A 101 5.66 -6.48 10.66
N THR A 102 4.75 -5.63 10.17
CA THR A 102 4.02 -4.68 11.00
C THR A 102 2.58 -4.58 10.52
N VAL A 103 1.65 -4.43 11.45
CA VAL A 103 0.22 -4.29 11.14
C VAL A 103 -0.33 -3.06 11.87
N PHE A 104 -1.02 -2.22 11.12
CA PHE A 104 -1.85 -1.15 11.66
C PHE A 104 -3.30 -1.48 11.32
N LYS A 105 -4.13 -1.74 12.30
CA LYS A 105 -5.54 -2.07 12.07
C LYS A 105 -6.47 -1.04 12.69
N ALA A 106 -7.55 -0.73 11.99
CA ALA A 106 -8.57 0.17 12.50
C ALA A 106 -9.17 -0.36 13.80
N GLY A 107 -9.51 0.56 14.70
CA GLY A 107 -10.23 0.24 15.92
C GLY A 107 -11.73 0.06 15.68
N LEU A 108 -12.49 -0.01 16.76
CA LEU A 108 -13.96 -0.13 16.69
C LEU A 108 -14.63 1.07 16.02
N ASP A 109 -13.97 2.22 16.01
CA ASP A 109 -14.41 3.42 15.32
C ASP A 109 -14.14 3.41 13.81
N LEU A 110 -13.51 2.35 13.31
CA LEU A 110 -13.14 2.15 11.91
C LEU A 110 -12.14 3.20 11.39
N THR A 111 -11.31 3.75 12.28
CA THR A 111 -10.23 4.67 11.91
C THR A 111 -8.86 4.07 12.26
N LEU A 112 -7.85 4.40 11.46
CA LEU A 112 -6.47 3.97 11.74
C LEU A 112 -5.95 4.67 12.99
N PRO A 113 -5.31 3.93 13.92
CA PRO A 113 -4.71 4.52 15.13
C PRO A 113 -3.32 5.11 14.87
N ALA A 114 -2.94 5.27 13.61
CA ALA A 114 -1.61 5.73 13.20
C ALA A 114 -1.74 6.82 12.14
N ASP A 115 -0.86 7.81 12.19
CA ASP A 115 -0.78 8.86 11.19
C ASP A 115 0.37 8.60 10.20
N LEU A 116 0.57 9.53 9.26
CA LEU A 116 1.64 9.43 8.25
C LEU A 116 3.01 9.25 8.89
N SER A 117 3.28 9.97 9.96
CA SER A 117 4.56 9.91 10.68
C SER A 117 4.79 8.53 11.31
N ASP A 118 3.77 7.95 11.93
CA ASP A 118 3.86 6.62 12.55
C ASP A 118 4.14 5.54 11.50
N ILE A 119 3.46 5.62 10.37
CA ILE A 119 3.61 4.65 9.28
C ILE A 119 5.00 4.78 8.65
N GLN A 120 5.46 6.01 8.40
CA GLN A 120 6.80 6.25 7.86
C GLN A 120 7.89 5.74 8.79
N GLU A 121 7.72 5.93 10.10
CA GLU A 121 8.66 5.42 11.10
C GLU A 121 8.75 3.88 11.04
N ALA A 122 7.60 3.22 10.94
CA ALA A 122 7.56 1.76 10.81
C ALA A 122 8.26 1.27 9.53
N ILE A 123 8.08 1.97 8.41
CA ILE A 123 8.78 1.68 7.17
C ILE A 123 10.29 1.81 7.35
N ASN A 124 10.72 2.87 8.02
CA ASN A 124 12.14 3.11 8.27
C ASN A 124 12.75 2.01 9.15
N GLU A 125 12.03 1.57 10.16
CA GLU A 125 12.46 0.48 11.04
C GLU A 125 12.63 -0.84 10.25
N VAL A 126 11.69 -1.17 9.39
CA VAL A 126 11.77 -2.37 8.54
C VAL A 126 12.96 -2.28 7.60
N ASN A 127 13.20 -1.10 7.00
CA ASN A 127 14.35 -0.88 6.13
C ASN A 127 15.68 -0.98 6.88
N GLN A 128 15.75 -0.47 8.11
CA GLN A 128 16.96 -0.56 8.92
C GLN A 128 17.25 -2.00 9.37
N ALA A 129 16.25 -2.74 9.78
CA ALA A 129 16.39 -4.12 10.22
C ALA A 129 16.96 -5.03 9.12
N SER A 130 16.67 -4.73 7.85
CA SER A 130 17.15 -5.53 6.72
C SER A 130 18.64 -5.29 6.37
N GLN A 131 19.28 -4.33 7.01
CA GLN A 131 20.71 -4.02 6.80
C GLN A 131 21.64 -4.83 7.69
N PHE A 132 21.09 -5.56 8.64
CA PHE A 132 21.90 -6.34 9.60
C PHE A 132 21.75 -7.85 9.34
#